data_91488c1dd76d1b3f0983a8c409a96332
#
_entry.id   91488c1dd76d1b3f0983a8c409a96332
#
_cell.length_a   1.000
_cell.length_b   1.000
_cell.length_c   1.000
_cell.angle_alpha   90.00
_cell.angle_beta   90.00
_cell.angle_gamma   90.00
#
_symmetry.space_group_name_H-M   'P 1'
#
loop_
_entity.id
_entity.type
_entity.pdbx_description
1 polymer ?
#
loop_
_entity_poly.entity_id
_entity_poly.type
_entity_poly.pdbx_seq_one_letter_code
_entity_poly.pdbx_strand_id
1 'polypeptide(L)'
;MFMDHIAHASKQYQLEDCLVQGLVQTLDKQEDKWHIKLEDGQIITTDCVVIAIGSTNIPFMPDILKDKQNVNHIFEKEHDQVVYDKTDHIVGSGITAAHLALKLLNHDNDKKIHLWLNKDIEIHDFDADPGWLGPKNMSTFLSTKSMPERNAIVQRERHKGSMPHELYLRLKKHIKNGRINVHKTPITQISDGLINTENDSVPYQQIMVATGFEQDFMSQPLIKQLIQNYDAPINECNYPVISEKLEWIPNLFVAGCFADLELGPFGRNVMGGRKAAERIEQAFLKLQQYSA
;
A
#
# COMPACT_ATOMS: atom_id res chain seq x y z
N MET A 1 -19.41 1.61 9.47
CA MET A 1 -19.66 2.76 8.56
C MET A 1 -18.97 2.62 7.20
N PHE A 2 -17.62 2.57 7.05
CA PHE A 2 -16.98 2.41 5.72
C PHE A 2 -17.31 1.07 5.05
N MET A 3 -17.16 -0.06 5.77
CA MET A 3 -17.50 -1.39 5.25
C MET A 3 -19.00 -1.53 4.93
N ASP A 4 -19.87 -0.93 5.73
CA ASP A 4 -21.32 -0.94 5.47
C ASP A 4 -21.67 -0.17 4.19
N HIS A 5 -20.96 0.93 3.93
CA HIS A 5 -21.10 1.69 2.69
C HIS A 5 -20.65 0.88 1.47
N ILE A 6 -19.50 0.19 1.56
CA ILE A 6 -19.04 -0.71 0.50
C ILE A 6 -20.06 -1.83 0.25
N ALA A 7 -20.53 -2.49 1.29
CA ALA A 7 -21.55 -3.57 1.16
C ALA A 7 -22.85 -3.05 0.53
N HIS A 8 -23.29 -1.84 0.91
CA HIS A 8 -24.47 -1.22 0.30
C HIS A 8 -24.25 -0.93 -1.19
N ALA A 9 -23.12 -0.33 -1.56
CA ALA A 9 -22.80 -0.04 -2.95
C ALA A 9 -22.64 -1.33 -3.78
N SER A 10 -21.96 -2.35 -3.23
CA SER A 10 -21.80 -3.65 -3.88
C SER A 10 -23.18 -4.27 -4.23
N LYS A 11 -24.10 -4.25 -3.28
CA LYS A 11 -25.46 -4.75 -3.49
C LYS A 11 -26.26 -3.89 -4.47
N GLN A 12 -26.16 -2.55 -4.36
CA GLN A 12 -26.88 -1.62 -5.23
C GLN A 12 -26.48 -1.77 -6.69
N TYR A 13 -25.20 -1.99 -6.98
CA TYR A 13 -24.65 -2.11 -8.34
C TYR A 13 -24.41 -3.58 -8.75
N GLN A 14 -24.88 -4.57 -7.96
CA GLN A 14 -24.76 -6.00 -8.27
C GLN A 14 -23.29 -6.42 -8.57
N LEU A 15 -22.33 -5.83 -7.83
CA LEU A 15 -20.90 -6.07 -8.09
C LEU A 15 -20.48 -7.51 -7.73
N GLU A 16 -21.23 -8.19 -6.88
CA GLU A 16 -21.00 -9.60 -6.53
C GLU A 16 -21.14 -10.53 -7.73
N ASP A 17 -22.08 -10.21 -8.65
CA ASP A 17 -22.30 -10.98 -9.87
C ASP A 17 -21.16 -10.82 -10.90
N CYS A 18 -20.33 -9.79 -10.72
CA CYS A 18 -19.16 -9.51 -11.57
C CYS A 18 -17.86 -10.06 -10.96
N LEU A 19 -17.90 -10.60 -9.73
CA LEU A 19 -16.72 -11.07 -9.02
C LEU A 19 -16.29 -12.45 -9.51
N VAL A 20 -15.08 -12.53 -10.05
CA VAL A 20 -14.38 -13.79 -10.27
C VAL A 20 -13.25 -13.88 -9.26
N GLN A 21 -13.33 -14.86 -8.36
CA GLN A 21 -12.32 -15.06 -7.34
C GLN A 21 -11.19 -15.93 -7.90
N GLY A 22 -9.96 -15.45 -7.85
CA GLY A 22 -8.78 -16.18 -8.31
C GLY A 22 -7.54 -15.30 -8.34
N LEU A 23 -6.38 -15.94 -8.42
CA LEU A 23 -5.10 -15.27 -8.61
C LEU A 23 -4.76 -15.23 -10.10
N VAL A 24 -4.58 -14.03 -10.64
CA VAL A 24 -4.14 -13.86 -12.04
C VAL A 24 -2.67 -14.24 -12.15
N GLN A 25 -2.38 -15.21 -13.01
CA GLN A 25 -1.02 -15.65 -13.33
C GLN A 25 -0.43 -14.90 -14.51
N THR A 26 -1.18 -14.83 -15.62
CA THR A 26 -0.71 -14.17 -16.86
C THR A 26 -1.81 -13.35 -17.51
N LEU A 27 -1.38 -12.35 -18.28
CA LEU A 27 -2.18 -11.57 -19.19
C LEU A 27 -1.60 -11.71 -20.59
N ASP A 28 -2.31 -12.39 -21.47
CA ASP A 28 -1.85 -12.63 -22.83
C ASP A 28 -2.82 -11.99 -23.83
N LYS A 29 -2.28 -11.36 -24.88
CA LYS A 29 -3.09 -10.75 -25.94
C LYS A 29 -3.10 -11.67 -27.15
N GLN A 30 -4.28 -12.08 -27.61
CA GLN A 30 -4.47 -12.86 -28.82
C GLN A 30 -5.46 -12.11 -29.70
N GLU A 31 -5.05 -11.83 -30.94
CA GLU A 31 -5.77 -10.93 -31.81
C GLU A 31 -5.97 -9.56 -31.13
N ASP A 32 -7.19 -9.12 -30.93
CA ASP A 32 -7.51 -7.85 -30.27
C ASP A 32 -8.04 -8.01 -28.84
N LYS A 33 -8.03 -9.25 -28.29
CA LYS A 33 -8.58 -9.54 -26.96
C LYS A 33 -7.51 -9.92 -25.95
N TRP A 34 -7.73 -9.58 -24.70
CA TRP A 34 -6.94 -10.00 -23.58
C TRP A 34 -7.45 -11.33 -23.01
N HIS A 35 -6.55 -12.25 -22.75
CA HIS A 35 -6.78 -13.53 -22.08
C HIS A 35 -6.14 -13.48 -20.70
N ILE A 36 -6.97 -13.47 -19.67
CA ILE A 36 -6.57 -13.45 -18.27
C ILE A 36 -6.56 -14.88 -17.78
N LYS A 37 -5.39 -15.45 -17.52
CA LYS A 37 -5.25 -16.80 -17.00
C LYS A 37 -5.14 -16.77 -15.48
N LEU A 38 -6.01 -17.52 -14.81
CA LEU A 38 -6.00 -17.72 -13.37
C LEU A 38 -5.17 -18.92 -12.95
N GLU A 39 -4.80 -18.99 -11.67
CA GLU A 39 -3.99 -20.08 -11.09
C GLU A 39 -4.68 -21.46 -11.21
N ASP A 40 -6.00 -21.51 -11.11
CA ASP A 40 -6.80 -22.74 -11.29
C ASP A 40 -6.94 -23.19 -12.75
N GLY A 41 -6.35 -22.45 -13.69
CA GLY A 41 -6.39 -22.72 -15.12
C GLY A 41 -7.58 -22.10 -15.85
N GLN A 42 -8.50 -21.41 -15.18
CA GLN A 42 -9.57 -20.67 -15.83
C GLN A 42 -8.98 -19.56 -16.72
N ILE A 43 -9.60 -19.31 -17.86
CA ILE A 43 -9.24 -18.23 -18.77
C ILE A 43 -10.47 -17.33 -18.96
N ILE A 44 -10.27 -16.03 -18.73
CA ILE A 44 -11.28 -15.01 -18.97
C ILE A 44 -10.83 -14.18 -20.16
N THR A 45 -11.70 -14.05 -21.15
CA THR A 45 -11.43 -13.23 -22.35
C THR A 45 -12.17 -11.91 -22.26
N THR A 46 -11.47 -10.82 -22.54
CA THR A 46 -12.03 -9.46 -22.46
C THR A 46 -11.40 -8.53 -23.50
N ASP A 47 -12.11 -7.46 -23.87
CA ASP A 47 -11.60 -6.42 -24.76
C ASP A 47 -10.63 -5.48 -24.05
N CYS A 48 -10.81 -5.25 -22.75
CA CYS A 48 -10.02 -4.30 -21.96
C CYS A 48 -9.68 -4.87 -20.58
N VAL A 49 -8.51 -4.46 -20.04
CA VAL A 49 -8.06 -4.79 -18.69
C VAL A 49 -7.73 -3.53 -17.92
N VAL A 50 -8.08 -3.48 -16.64
CA VAL A 50 -7.62 -2.45 -15.70
C VAL A 50 -6.78 -3.11 -14.61
N ILE A 51 -5.50 -2.77 -14.53
CA ILE A 51 -4.61 -3.22 -13.45
C ILE A 51 -4.79 -2.32 -12.24
N ALA A 52 -5.36 -2.85 -11.17
CA ALA A 52 -5.60 -2.16 -9.91
C ALA A 52 -5.08 -2.95 -8.69
N ILE A 53 -3.96 -3.66 -8.86
CA ILE A 53 -3.41 -4.64 -7.90
C ILE A 53 -2.65 -4.03 -6.73
N GLY A 54 -2.50 -2.71 -6.70
CA GLY A 54 -1.83 -1.99 -5.60
C GLY A 54 -0.31 -2.19 -5.53
N SER A 55 0.29 -1.77 -4.41
CA SER A 55 1.75 -1.80 -4.18
C SER A 55 2.13 -2.44 -2.85
N THR A 56 1.22 -3.16 -2.19
CA THR A 56 1.41 -3.67 -0.83
C THR A 56 1.63 -5.18 -0.81
N ASN A 57 2.45 -5.69 -1.72
CA ASN A 57 2.60 -7.14 -1.91
C ASN A 57 3.82 -7.70 -1.16
N ILE A 58 4.88 -6.89 -0.96
CA ILE A 58 6.11 -7.32 -0.32
C ILE A 58 6.29 -6.51 0.96
N PRO A 59 6.13 -7.13 2.15
CA PRO A 59 6.41 -6.47 3.42
C PRO A 59 7.87 -6.02 3.50
N PHE A 60 8.10 -4.80 3.96
CA PHE A 60 9.46 -4.29 4.15
C PHE A 60 10.03 -4.74 5.49
N MET A 61 10.99 -5.65 5.47
CA MET A 61 11.72 -6.12 6.64
C MET A 61 13.11 -5.47 6.67
N PRO A 62 13.41 -4.60 7.67
CA PRO A 62 14.75 -4.05 7.83
C PRO A 62 15.80 -5.15 7.98
N ASP A 63 16.97 -5.02 7.36
CA ASP A 63 18.02 -6.05 7.33
C ASP A 63 18.43 -6.49 8.75
N ILE A 64 18.47 -5.57 9.69
CA ILE A 64 18.83 -5.86 11.09
C ILE A 64 17.85 -6.79 11.81
N LEU A 65 16.60 -6.85 11.33
CA LEU A 65 15.49 -7.66 11.87
C LEU A 65 15.25 -8.94 11.05
N LYS A 66 15.85 -9.02 9.87
CA LYS A 66 15.64 -10.13 8.94
C LYS A 66 16.19 -11.44 9.49
N ASP A 67 15.45 -12.52 9.29
CA ASP A 67 15.83 -13.90 9.69
C ASP A 67 16.19 -14.05 11.18
N LYS A 68 15.65 -13.20 12.05
CA LYS A 68 15.83 -13.29 13.49
C LYS A 68 14.74 -14.13 14.13
N GLN A 69 15.13 -14.88 15.19
CA GLN A 69 14.18 -15.71 15.93
C GLN A 69 13.12 -14.83 16.63
N ASN A 70 11.86 -15.25 16.58
CA ASN A 70 10.72 -14.52 17.15
C ASN A 70 10.59 -13.08 16.65
N VAL A 71 10.94 -12.84 15.39
CA VAL A 71 10.74 -11.58 14.69
C VAL A 71 9.91 -11.84 13.45
N ASN A 72 8.73 -11.23 13.35
CA ASN A 72 7.81 -11.42 12.24
C ASN A 72 7.30 -10.07 11.73
N HIS A 73 7.11 -9.95 10.42
CA HIS A 73 6.38 -8.82 9.88
C HIS A 73 4.88 -9.06 9.94
N ILE A 74 4.09 -8.05 10.34
CA ILE A 74 2.64 -8.20 10.57
C ILE A 74 1.85 -8.66 9.34
N PHE A 75 2.38 -8.41 8.14
CA PHE A 75 1.74 -8.77 6.86
C PHE A 75 2.46 -9.91 6.11
N GLU A 76 3.44 -10.57 6.71
CA GLU A 76 4.19 -11.63 6.03
C GLU A 76 3.38 -12.93 5.92
N LYS A 77 2.66 -13.28 6.98
CA LYS A 77 1.80 -14.48 7.09
C LYS A 77 0.64 -14.17 8.01
N GLU A 78 -0.38 -15.03 7.96
CA GLU A 78 -1.32 -15.09 9.07
C GLU A 78 -0.59 -15.58 10.34
N HIS A 79 -0.69 -14.80 11.39
CA HIS A 79 -0.11 -15.14 12.67
C HIS A 79 -1.19 -15.72 13.58
N ASP A 80 -0.86 -16.83 14.27
CA ASP A 80 -1.74 -17.38 15.28
C ASP A 80 -1.83 -16.49 16.53
N GLN A 81 -2.80 -16.76 17.40
CA GLN A 81 -3.02 -15.96 18.61
C GLN A 81 -1.81 -16.00 19.56
N VAL A 82 -1.04 -17.11 19.58
CA VAL A 82 0.15 -17.26 20.44
C VAL A 82 1.22 -16.23 20.09
N VAL A 83 1.41 -15.92 18.80
CA VAL A 83 2.35 -14.87 18.35
C VAL A 83 1.90 -13.51 18.88
N TYR A 84 0.62 -13.19 18.77
CA TYR A 84 0.08 -11.93 19.28
C TYR A 84 0.17 -11.83 20.79
N ASP A 85 -0.12 -12.91 21.51
CA ASP A 85 -0.06 -12.95 22.98
C ASP A 85 1.36 -12.73 23.51
N LYS A 86 2.36 -13.27 22.81
CA LYS A 86 3.78 -13.10 23.15
C LYS A 86 4.36 -11.76 22.69
N THR A 87 3.71 -11.06 21.75
CA THR A 87 4.23 -9.80 21.21
C THR A 87 4.34 -8.75 22.32
N ASP A 88 5.55 -8.36 22.64
CA ASP A 88 5.91 -7.34 23.62
C ASP A 88 6.68 -6.16 22.99
N HIS A 89 7.16 -6.34 21.75
CA HIS A 89 7.87 -5.32 21.00
C HIS A 89 7.24 -5.09 19.63
N ILE A 90 7.11 -3.82 19.25
CA ILE A 90 6.62 -3.38 17.92
C ILE A 90 7.67 -2.44 17.32
N VAL A 91 8.06 -2.70 16.08
CA VAL A 91 8.98 -1.82 15.33
C VAL A 91 8.19 -1.11 14.23
N GLY A 92 8.06 0.21 14.33
CA GLY A 92 7.35 1.05 13.37
C GLY A 92 6.75 2.29 14.01
N SER A 93 6.61 3.37 13.23
CA SER A 93 6.07 4.67 13.67
C SER A 93 4.71 5.03 13.06
N GLY A 94 4.19 4.18 12.17
CA GLY A 94 2.99 4.46 11.37
C GLY A 94 1.69 3.94 11.97
N ILE A 95 0.62 4.12 11.20
CA ILE A 95 -0.76 3.73 11.53
C ILE A 95 -0.88 2.26 11.93
N THR A 96 -0.17 1.36 11.25
CA THR A 96 -0.20 -0.10 11.51
C THR A 96 0.37 -0.41 12.90
N ALA A 97 1.52 0.18 13.25
CA ALA A 97 2.14 0.00 14.57
C ALA A 97 1.21 0.49 15.69
N ALA A 98 0.56 1.64 15.49
CA ALA A 98 -0.38 2.20 16.46
C ALA A 98 -1.62 1.31 16.65
N HIS A 99 -2.23 0.83 15.57
CA HIS A 99 -3.37 -0.09 15.66
C HIS A 99 -3.00 -1.41 16.32
N LEU A 100 -1.84 -1.98 15.99
CA LEU A 100 -1.36 -3.21 16.62
C LEU A 100 -1.16 -3.02 18.11
N ALA A 101 -0.44 -1.97 18.52
CA ALA A 101 -0.24 -1.66 19.94
C ALA A 101 -1.57 -1.54 20.69
N LEU A 102 -2.52 -0.78 20.16
CA LEU A 102 -3.84 -0.62 20.78
C LEU A 102 -4.64 -1.93 20.81
N LYS A 103 -4.57 -2.76 19.76
CA LYS A 103 -5.23 -4.08 19.74
C LYS A 103 -4.70 -4.97 20.87
N LEU A 104 -3.37 -5.08 21.00
CA LEU A 104 -2.72 -5.90 22.03
C LEU A 104 -3.05 -5.40 23.45
N LEU A 105 -3.03 -4.09 23.67
CA LEU A 105 -3.34 -3.47 24.97
C LEU A 105 -4.81 -3.59 25.36
N ASN A 106 -5.72 -3.66 24.40
CA ASN A 106 -7.15 -3.87 24.65
C ASN A 106 -7.47 -5.34 24.96
N HIS A 107 -6.68 -6.27 24.44
CA HIS A 107 -6.85 -7.70 24.71
C HIS A 107 -6.35 -8.11 26.10
N ASP A 108 -5.28 -7.47 26.57
CA ASP A 108 -4.67 -7.73 27.87
C ASP A 108 -4.42 -6.42 28.62
N ASN A 109 -5.09 -6.24 29.77
CA ASN A 109 -5.00 -5.01 30.55
C ASN A 109 -3.66 -4.83 31.26
N ASP A 110 -2.93 -5.88 31.55
CA ASP A 110 -1.64 -5.85 32.25
C ASP A 110 -0.46 -5.76 31.27
N LYS A 111 -0.72 -5.91 29.97
CA LYS A 111 0.30 -5.91 28.94
C LYS A 111 1.00 -4.56 28.83
N LYS A 112 2.32 -4.63 28.66
CA LYS A 112 3.19 -3.51 28.32
C LYS A 112 3.81 -3.75 26.96
N ILE A 113 3.93 -2.71 26.16
CA ILE A 113 4.50 -2.78 24.82
C ILE A 113 5.70 -1.83 24.72
N HIS A 114 6.76 -2.30 24.12
CA HIS A 114 7.91 -1.49 23.70
C HIS A 114 7.72 -1.09 22.23
N LEU A 115 7.60 0.20 21.97
CA LEU A 115 7.41 0.74 20.63
C LEU A 115 8.69 1.39 20.13
N TRP A 116 9.31 0.79 19.10
CA TRP A 116 10.58 1.24 18.52
C TRP A 116 10.31 2.09 17.28
N LEU A 117 10.76 3.35 17.33
CA LEU A 117 10.55 4.33 16.29
C LEU A 117 11.86 4.62 15.55
N ASN A 118 11.84 4.52 14.22
CA ASN A 118 12.96 4.97 13.36
C ASN A 118 12.87 6.45 13.00
N LYS A 119 11.70 7.08 13.19
CA LYS A 119 11.44 8.51 13.03
C LYS A 119 10.37 8.94 14.01
N ASP A 120 10.23 10.24 14.20
CA ASP A 120 9.13 10.78 15.01
C ASP A 120 7.77 10.41 14.43
N ILE A 121 6.76 10.29 15.30
CA ILE A 121 5.39 10.06 14.88
C ILE A 121 4.87 11.31 14.16
N GLU A 122 4.51 11.14 12.91
CA GLU A 122 3.90 12.17 12.08
C GLU A 122 2.37 12.05 12.16
N ILE A 123 1.70 13.20 12.29
CA ILE A 123 0.25 13.25 12.48
C ILE A 123 -0.37 13.94 11.28
N HIS A 124 -1.10 13.17 10.48
CA HIS A 124 -1.84 13.67 9.33
C HIS A 124 -3.14 12.88 9.20
N ASP A 125 -4.26 13.58 9.02
CA ASP A 125 -5.58 12.95 8.84
C ASP A 125 -5.82 12.47 7.41
N PHE A 126 -5.00 12.93 6.46
CA PHE A 126 -5.06 12.54 5.04
C PHE A 126 -3.69 12.12 4.52
N ASP A 127 -3.69 11.32 3.46
CA ASP A 127 -2.48 10.85 2.78
C ASP A 127 -1.62 11.95 2.15
N ALA A 128 -2.22 13.12 1.90
CA ALA A 128 -1.57 14.33 1.41
C ALA A 128 -2.43 15.56 1.77
N ASP A 129 -1.92 16.78 1.53
CA ASP A 129 -2.67 18.02 1.74
C ASP A 129 -3.96 18.04 0.89
N PRO A 130 -5.12 18.47 1.46
CA PRO A 130 -6.39 18.55 0.72
C PRO A 130 -6.35 19.41 -0.56
N GLY A 131 -5.41 20.33 -0.69
CA GLY A 131 -5.19 21.10 -1.93
C GLY A 131 -4.90 20.25 -3.15
N TRP A 132 -4.48 19.00 -2.99
CA TRP A 132 -4.28 18.03 -4.07
C TRP A 132 -5.57 17.38 -4.61
N LEU A 133 -6.69 17.56 -3.93
CA LEU A 133 -8.00 17.08 -4.41
C LEU A 133 -8.56 17.92 -5.56
N GLY A 134 -8.16 19.18 -5.62
CA GLY A 134 -8.63 20.16 -6.60
C GLY A 134 -7.52 20.75 -7.46
N PRO A 135 -7.83 21.77 -8.27
CA PRO A 135 -6.89 22.36 -9.23
C PRO A 135 -5.73 23.11 -8.57
N LYS A 136 -5.84 23.51 -7.29
CA LYS A 136 -4.84 24.33 -6.60
C LYS A 136 -3.42 23.80 -6.77
N ASN A 137 -3.18 22.51 -6.44
CA ASN A 137 -1.87 21.89 -6.57
C ASN A 137 -1.77 21.06 -7.87
N MET A 138 -2.88 20.46 -8.31
CA MET A 138 -2.89 19.59 -9.48
C MET A 138 -2.59 20.32 -10.80
N SER A 139 -2.97 21.59 -10.96
CA SER A 139 -2.67 22.34 -12.19
C SER A 139 -1.16 22.47 -12.42
N THR A 140 -0.39 22.84 -11.40
CA THR A 140 1.06 22.93 -11.48
C THR A 140 1.68 21.55 -11.69
N PHE A 141 1.21 20.54 -10.97
CA PHE A 141 1.69 19.17 -11.12
C PHE A 141 1.52 18.64 -12.55
N LEU A 142 0.35 18.80 -13.14
CA LEU A 142 0.06 18.35 -14.51
C LEU A 142 0.82 19.15 -15.58
N SER A 143 1.15 20.42 -15.30
CA SER A 143 2.01 21.22 -16.20
C SER A 143 3.49 20.85 -16.14
N THR A 144 3.92 20.15 -15.08
CA THR A 144 5.30 19.64 -14.92
C THR A 144 5.54 18.51 -15.93
N LYS A 145 6.47 18.71 -16.88
CA LYS A 145 6.75 17.73 -17.94
C LYS A 145 7.75 16.64 -17.51
N SER A 146 8.58 16.95 -16.53
CA SER A 146 9.63 16.05 -16.02
C SER A 146 9.03 14.98 -15.12
N MET A 147 9.18 13.71 -15.48
CA MET A 147 8.72 12.58 -14.65
C MET A 147 9.50 12.46 -13.34
N PRO A 148 10.84 12.67 -13.28
CA PRO A 148 11.56 12.76 -12.02
C PRO A 148 11.03 13.84 -11.08
N GLU A 149 10.67 15.00 -11.61
CA GLU A 149 10.11 16.09 -10.81
C GLU A 149 8.71 15.73 -10.29
N ARG A 150 7.83 15.18 -11.14
CA ARG A 150 6.52 14.66 -10.69
C ARG A 150 6.69 13.59 -9.60
N ASN A 151 7.62 12.66 -9.78
CA ASN A 151 7.89 11.64 -8.77
C ASN A 151 8.39 12.26 -7.46
N ALA A 152 9.32 13.20 -7.50
CA ALA A 152 9.80 13.91 -6.31
C ALA A 152 8.66 14.62 -5.58
N ILE A 153 7.73 15.26 -6.31
CA ILE A 153 6.53 15.87 -5.74
C ILE A 153 5.68 14.81 -5.04
N VAL A 154 5.33 13.70 -5.73
CA VAL A 154 4.52 12.63 -5.15
C VAL A 154 5.16 12.07 -3.88
N GLN A 155 6.47 11.82 -3.89
CA GLN A 155 7.19 11.28 -2.73
C GLN A 155 7.20 12.26 -1.55
N ARG A 156 7.38 13.55 -1.80
CA ARG A 156 7.43 14.61 -0.77
C ARG A 156 6.06 14.89 -0.18
N GLU A 157 5.03 14.96 -1.01
CA GLU A 157 3.70 15.38 -0.61
C GLU A 157 2.87 14.27 0.06
N ARG A 158 3.28 13.02 -0.09
CA ARG A 158 2.61 11.90 0.59
C ARG A 158 3.12 11.74 2.01
N HIS A 159 2.19 11.72 2.94
CA HIS A 159 2.44 11.58 4.37
C HIS A 159 2.67 10.11 4.77
N LYS A 160 3.73 9.49 4.21
CA LYS A 160 4.04 8.08 4.44
C LYS A 160 4.35 7.78 5.91
N GLY A 161 3.67 6.77 6.46
CA GLY A 161 3.92 6.32 7.83
C GLY A 161 3.39 7.28 8.90
N SER A 162 2.53 8.23 8.53
CA SER A 162 1.79 9.05 9.47
C SER A 162 0.57 8.32 10.03
N MET A 163 -0.10 8.93 11.01
CA MET A 163 -1.36 8.43 11.56
C MET A 163 -2.33 9.59 11.82
N PRO A 164 -3.66 9.34 11.80
CA PRO A 164 -4.65 10.34 12.15
C PRO A 164 -4.50 10.84 13.59
N HIS A 165 -4.87 12.09 13.82
CA HIS A 165 -4.77 12.74 15.15
C HIS A 165 -5.52 11.97 16.24
N GLU A 166 -6.71 11.47 15.95
CA GLU A 166 -7.49 10.67 16.92
C GLU A 166 -6.75 9.40 17.34
N LEU A 167 -6.15 8.68 16.41
CA LEU A 167 -5.37 7.48 16.69
C LEU A 167 -4.14 7.81 17.55
N TYR A 168 -3.46 8.90 17.23
CA TYR A 168 -2.33 9.38 18.03
C TYR A 168 -2.74 9.72 19.46
N LEU A 169 -3.88 10.37 19.68
CA LEU A 169 -4.37 10.68 21.04
C LEU A 169 -4.62 9.41 21.85
N ARG A 170 -5.19 8.37 21.23
CA ARG A 170 -5.39 7.07 21.87
C ARG A 170 -4.05 6.43 22.25
N LEU A 171 -3.08 6.41 21.33
CA LEU A 171 -1.73 5.89 21.58
C LEU A 171 -1.05 6.67 22.71
N LYS A 172 -1.09 8.00 22.66
CA LYS A 172 -0.51 8.92 23.67
C LYS A 172 -1.04 8.67 25.09
N LYS A 173 -2.31 8.28 25.23
CA LYS A 173 -2.89 7.91 26.53
C LYS A 173 -2.13 6.74 27.16
N HIS A 174 -1.84 5.69 26.35
CA HIS A 174 -1.12 4.51 26.82
C HIS A 174 0.37 4.78 27.08
N ILE A 175 0.99 5.67 26.30
CA ILE A 175 2.35 6.15 26.58
C ILE A 175 2.40 6.86 27.94
N LYS A 176 1.47 7.79 28.19
CA LYS A 176 1.41 8.52 29.48
C LYS A 176 1.16 7.62 30.68
N ASN A 177 0.40 6.54 30.49
CA ASN A 177 0.09 5.57 31.56
C ASN A 177 1.20 4.51 31.78
N GLY A 178 2.32 4.60 31.04
CA GLY A 178 3.42 3.66 31.14
C GLY A 178 3.12 2.26 30.59
N ARG A 179 2.03 2.09 29.81
CA ARG A 179 1.71 0.83 29.11
C ARG A 179 2.42 0.71 27.76
N ILE A 180 2.89 1.82 27.20
CA ILE A 180 3.75 1.85 26.02
C ILE A 180 5.03 2.58 26.37
N ASN A 181 6.15 1.88 26.26
CA ASN A 181 7.50 2.43 26.37
C ASN A 181 8.00 2.76 24.96
N VAL A 182 8.26 4.03 24.68
CA VAL A 182 8.73 4.49 23.38
C VAL A 182 10.25 4.54 23.35
N HIS A 183 10.85 3.87 22.37
CA HIS A 183 12.28 3.89 22.10
C HIS A 183 12.55 4.62 20.80
N LYS A 184 13.42 5.65 20.86
CA LYS A 184 13.85 6.43 19.67
C LYS A 184 15.30 6.14 19.29
N THR A 185 16.01 5.37 20.14
CA THR A 185 17.37 4.95 19.88
C THR A 185 17.38 3.87 18.81
N PRO A 186 18.22 3.96 17.78
CA PRO A 186 18.34 2.94 16.75
C PRO A 186 18.69 1.57 17.32
N ILE A 187 18.05 0.53 16.81
CA ILE A 187 18.44 -0.86 17.08
C ILE A 187 19.75 -1.12 16.35
N THR A 188 20.78 -1.57 17.07
CA THR A 188 22.09 -1.86 16.50
C THR A 188 22.31 -3.35 16.25
N GLN A 189 21.66 -4.22 17.04
CA GLN A 189 21.75 -5.66 16.90
C GLN A 189 20.55 -6.37 17.54
N ILE A 190 20.18 -7.52 16.99
CA ILE A 190 19.25 -8.48 17.60
C ILE A 190 20.02 -9.79 17.80
N SER A 191 20.20 -10.21 19.04
CA SER A 191 20.89 -11.46 19.39
C SER A 191 20.45 -11.98 20.76
N ASP A 192 20.42 -13.29 20.92
CA ASP A 192 20.20 -13.97 22.20
C ASP A 192 18.94 -13.53 22.97
N GLY A 193 17.86 -13.20 22.26
CA GLY A 193 16.62 -12.70 22.86
C GLY A 193 16.70 -11.26 23.38
N LEU A 194 17.70 -10.49 22.92
CA LEU A 194 17.93 -9.09 23.29
C LEU A 194 17.87 -8.18 22.05
N ILE A 195 17.24 -7.04 22.23
CA ILE A 195 17.34 -5.87 21.34
C ILE A 195 18.45 -4.98 21.91
N ASN A 196 19.54 -4.84 21.16
CA ASN A 196 20.68 -4.02 21.56
C ASN A 196 20.61 -2.66 20.86
N THR A 197 20.93 -1.62 21.60
CA THR A 197 21.18 -0.26 21.13
C THR A 197 22.61 0.15 21.51
N GLU A 198 23.02 1.37 21.17
CA GLU A 198 24.34 1.86 21.60
C GLU A 198 24.53 1.88 23.14
N ASN A 199 23.42 2.07 23.89
CA ASN A 199 23.50 2.37 25.32
C ASN A 199 22.75 1.36 26.20
N ASP A 200 21.97 0.44 25.62
CA ASP A 200 21.06 -0.43 26.38
C ASP A 200 20.79 -1.75 25.65
N SER A 201 20.35 -2.75 26.42
CA SER A 201 19.92 -4.05 25.91
C SER A 201 18.59 -4.43 26.56
N VAL A 202 17.56 -4.64 25.76
CA VAL A 202 16.19 -4.92 26.21
C VAL A 202 15.78 -6.32 25.79
N PRO A 203 15.37 -7.20 26.73
CA PRO A 203 14.91 -8.53 26.39
C PRO A 203 13.55 -8.49 25.68
N TYR A 204 13.33 -9.42 24.74
CA TYR A 204 12.06 -9.57 24.05
C TYR A 204 11.60 -11.03 24.01
N GLN A 205 10.29 -11.23 23.95
CA GLN A 205 9.67 -12.52 23.68
C GLN A 205 9.29 -12.64 22.20
N GLN A 206 8.69 -11.59 21.65
CA GLN A 206 8.24 -11.54 20.27
C GLN A 206 8.29 -10.09 19.75
N ILE A 207 8.97 -9.88 18.64
CA ILE A 207 8.97 -8.60 17.91
C ILE A 207 8.00 -8.70 16.75
N MET A 208 7.06 -7.76 16.66
CA MET A 208 6.20 -7.58 15.49
C MET A 208 6.65 -6.34 14.72
N VAL A 209 7.04 -6.54 13.46
CA VAL A 209 7.53 -5.48 12.58
C VAL A 209 6.35 -4.88 11.79
N ALA A 210 6.20 -3.57 11.85
CA ALA A 210 5.12 -2.81 11.21
C ALA A 210 5.71 -1.63 10.40
N THR A 211 6.70 -1.93 9.57
CA THR A 211 7.48 -0.96 8.77
C THR A 211 6.88 -0.70 7.37
N GLY A 212 5.72 -1.30 7.09
CA GLY A 212 5.02 -1.15 5.82
C GLY A 212 5.52 -2.09 4.74
N PHE A 213 5.58 -1.60 3.51
CA PHE A 213 5.84 -2.42 2.32
C PHE A 213 6.96 -1.82 1.48
N GLU A 214 7.62 -2.68 0.71
CA GLU A 214 8.58 -2.26 -0.31
C GLU A 214 7.89 -1.39 -1.37
N GLN A 215 8.67 -0.49 -1.97
CA GLN A 215 8.13 0.43 -2.98
C GLN A 215 8.29 -0.08 -4.41
N ASP A 216 8.87 -1.26 -4.58
CA ASP A 216 9.11 -1.85 -5.91
C ASP A 216 7.88 -2.62 -6.42
N PHE A 217 6.80 -1.87 -6.72
CA PHE A 217 5.58 -2.45 -7.30
C PHE A 217 5.76 -2.89 -8.76
N MET A 218 6.79 -2.40 -9.46
CA MET A 218 7.11 -2.80 -10.83
C MET A 218 7.78 -4.18 -10.88
N SER A 219 8.30 -4.69 -9.76
CA SER A 219 8.89 -6.02 -9.69
C SER A 219 7.87 -7.17 -9.62
N GLN A 220 6.58 -6.86 -9.51
CA GLN A 220 5.51 -7.87 -9.48
C GLN A 220 5.54 -8.75 -10.74
N PRO A 221 5.36 -10.10 -10.61
CA PRO A 221 5.50 -11.03 -11.74
C PRO A 221 4.65 -10.66 -12.95
N LEU A 222 3.40 -10.28 -12.73
CA LEU A 222 2.47 -9.87 -13.79
C LEU A 222 2.96 -8.62 -14.53
N ILE A 223 3.52 -7.64 -13.81
CA ILE A 223 4.06 -6.41 -14.40
C ILE A 223 5.32 -6.70 -15.20
N LYS A 224 6.22 -7.53 -14.67
CA LYS A 224 7.41 -7.98 -15.40
C LYS A 224 7.05 -8.72 -16.68
N GLN A 225 6.04 -9.56 -16.65
CA GLN A 225 5.55 -10.28 -17.84
C GLN A 225 5.07 -9.29 -18.93
N LEU A 226 4.32 -8.26 -18.56
CA LEU A 226 3.84 -7.24 -19.51
C LEU A 226 4.99 -6.45 -20.14
N ILE A 227 5.99 -6.07 -19.33
CA ILE A 227 7.18 -5.38 -19.82
C ILE A 227 7.95 -6.28 -20.80
N GLN A 228 8.15 -7.55 -20.47
CA GLN A 228 8.94 -8.49 -21.29
C GLN A 228 8.22 -8.92 -22.57
N ASN A 229 6.92 -9.17 -22.51
CA ASN A 229 6.18 -9.76 -23.63
C ASN A 229 5.60 -8.69 -24.58
N TYR A 230 5.38 -7.46 -24.11
CA TYR A 230 4.71 -6.41 -24.87
C TYR A 230 5.53 -5.12 -25.00
N ASP A 231 6.80 -5.14 -24.59
CA ASP A 231 7.65 -3.94 -24.54
C ASP A 231 6.93 -2.76 -23.87
N ALA A 232 6.17 -3.06 -22.80
CA ALA A 232 5.36 -2.07 -22.11
C ALA A 232 6.25 -0.93 -21.58
N PRO A 233 6.05 0.33 -22.02
CA PRO A 233 7.02 1.38 -21.79
C PRO A 233 7.08 1.81 -20.32
N ILE A 234 8.30 1.98 -19.81
CA ILE A 234 8.59 2.50 -18.47
C ILE A 234 9.47 3.74 -18.57
N ASN A 235 9.30 4.67 -17.65
CA ASN A 235 10.12 5.87 -17.57
C ASN A 235 11.33 5.69 -16.64
N GLU A 236 12.20 6.69 -16.59
CA GLU A 236 13.44 6.72 -15.79
C GLU A 236 13.20 6.62 -14.26
N CYS A 237 11.96 6.83 -13.80
CA CYS A 237 11.56 6.68 -12.39
C CYS A 237 10.99 5.30 -12.08
N ASN A 238 11.09 4.35 -13.03
CA ASN A 238 10.50 3.02 -12.93
C ASN A 238 8.96 3.04 -12.75
N TYR A 239 8.28 3.90 -13.51
CA TYR A 239 6.81 3.96 -13.60
C TYR A 239 6.34 3.66 -15.02
N PRO A 240 5.11 3.14 -15.21
CA PRO A 240 4.54 2.99 -16.55
C PRO A 240 4.45 4.34 -17.26
N VAL A 241 4.79 4.39 -18.54
CA VAL A 241 4.49 5.54 -19.40
C VAL A 241 3.04 5.38 -19.87
N ILE A 242 2.15 6.18 -19.34
CA ILE A 242 0.70 6.07 -19.58
C ILE A 242 0.12 7.32 -20.24
N SER A 243 -0.99 7.15 -20.93
CA SER A 243 -1.75 8.26 -21.48
C SER A 243 -2.50 9.04 -20.39
N GLU A 244 -3.06 10.21 -20.74
CA GLU A 244 -3.97 10.96 -19.85
C GLU A 244 -5.18 10.14 -19.40
N LYS A 245 -5.57 9.09 -20.16
CA LYS A 245 -6.64 8.16 -19.83
C LYS A 245 -6.18 6.94 -19.07
N LEU A 246 -4.92 6.94 -18.60
CA LEU A 246 -4.28 5.88 -17.85
C LEU A 246 -4.08 4.56 -18.62
N GLU A 247 -4.08 4.64 -19.96
CA GLU A 247 -3.74 3.51 -20.82
C GLU A 247 -2.22 3.35 -20.90
N TRP A 248 -1.71 2.15 -20.61
CA TRP A 248 -0.29 1.81 -20.62
C TRP A 248 0.12 1.16 -21.95
N ILE A 249 -0.61 0.15 -22.36
CA ILE A 249 -0.52 -0.46 -23.70
C ILE A 249 -1.93 -0.64 -24.23
N PRO A 250 -2.14 -0.86 -25.53
CA PRO A 250 -3.48 -0.84 -26.14
C PRO A 250 -4.50 -1.71 -25.40
N ASN A 251 -5.59 -1.08 -24.94
CA ASN A 251 -6.68 -1.67 -24.17
C ASN A 251 -6.29 -2.23 -22.79
N LEU A 252 -5.12 -1.84 -22.26
CA LEU A 252 -4.72 -2.13 -20.90
C LEU A 252 -4.46 -0.83 -20.14
N PHE A 253 -5.21 -0.63 -19.09
CA PHE A 253 -5.22 0.56 -18.25
C PHE A 253 -4.65 0.25 -16.88
N VAL A 254 -4.19 1.28 -16.17
CA VAL A 254 -3.65 1.14 -14.83
C VAL A 254 -4.30 2.12 -13.86
N ALA A 255 -4.35 1.74 -12.57
CA ALA A 255 -4.85 2.58 -11.50
C ALA A 255 -3.96 2.46 -10.24
N GLY A 256 -4.24 3.28 -9.24
CA GLY A 256 -3.51 3.26 -7.98
C GLY A 256 -2.05 3.70 -8.16
N CYS A 257 -1.11 2.93 -7.58
CA CYS A 257 0.31 3.27 -7.59
C CYS A 257 0.93 3.39 -8.99
N PHE A 258 0.42 2.65 -9.97
CA PHE A 258 0.89 2.69 -11.34
C PHE A 258 0.54 4.00 -12.06
N ALA A 259 -0.43 4.74 -11.53
CA ALA A 259 -0.91 6.01 -12.08
C ALA A 259 -0.52 7.24 -11.23
N ASP A 260 0.37 7.10 -10.24
CA ASP A 260 0.76 8.18 -9.32
C ASP A 260 1.25 9.43 -10.06
N LEU A 261 2.01 9.25 -11.15
CA LEU A 261 2.59 10.37 -11.90
C LEU A 261 1.56 11.13 -12.76
N GLU A 262 0.35 10.59 -12.90
CA GLU A 262 -0.79 11.24 -13.57
C GLU A 262 -1.87 11.71 -12.59
N LEU A 263 -2.07 10.98 -11.48
CA LEU A 263 -3.12 11.26 -10.50
C LEU A 263 -2.64 12.09 -9.30
N GLY A 264 -1.31 12.21 -9.13
CA GLY A 264 -0.69 12.93 -8.03
C GLY A 264 -0.71 12.15 -6.69
N PRO A 265 -0.40 12.83 -5.56
CA PRO A 265 -0.21 12.19 -4.25
C PRO A 265 -1.40 11.36 -3.73
N PHE A 266 -2.61 11.64 -4.18
CA PHE A 266 -3.82 10.87 -3.85
C PHE A 266 -4.07 9.66 -4.75
N GLY A 267 -3.20 9.35 -5.72
CA GLY A 267 -3.38 8.28 -6.70
C GLY A 267 -3.71 6.90 -6.11
N ARG A 268 -3.20 6.61 -4.91
CA ARG A 268 -3.31 5.29 -4.25
C ARG A 268 -4.50 5.14 -3.30
N ASN A 269 -5.34 6.14 -3.14
CA ASN A 269 -6.47 6.09 -2.23
C ASN A 269 -7.81 6.12 -2.97
N VAL A 270 -8.92 6.17 -2.22
CA VAL A 270 -10.29 6.17 -2.76
C VAL A 270 -10.52 7.31 -3.76
N MET A 271 -9.96 8.50 -3.50
CA MET A 271 -10.10 9.65 -4.41
C MET A 271 -9.33 9.45 -5.71
N GLY A 272 -8.13 8.85 -5.63
CA GLY A 272 -7.36 8.45 -6.80
C GLY A 272 -8.08 7.37 -7.61
N GLY A 273 -8.66 6.38 -6.95
CA GLY A 273 -9.48 5.34 -7.58
C GLY A 273 -10.67 5.92 -8.35
N ARG A 274 -11.38 6.90 -7.75
CA ARG A 274 -12.48 7.61 -8.42
C ARG A 274 -12.01 8.38 -9.65
N LYS A 275 -10.92 9.15 -9.53
CA LYS A 275 -10.34 9.89 -10.67
C LYS A 275 -9.85 8.95 -11.77
N ALA A 276 -9.30 7.79 -11.40
CA ALA A 276 -8.90 6.77 -12.36
C ALA A 276 -10.11 6.23 -13.12
N ALA A 277 -11.18 5.86 -12.43
CA ALA A 277 -12.42 5.36 -13.03
C ALA A 277 -13.01 6.38 -14.01
N GLU A 278 -13.11 7.67 -13.63
CA GLU A 278 -13.62 8.75 -14.49
C GLU A 278 -12.79 8.91 -15.79
N ARG A 279 -11.45 8.76 -15.73
CA ARG A 279 -10.58 8.86 -16.92
C ARG A 279 -10.66 7.62 -17.82
N ILE A 280 -10.72 6.44 -17.22
CA ILE A 280 -10.80 5.16 -17.93
C ILE A 280 -12.16 5.01 -18.62
N GLU A 281 -13.25 5.41 -17.95
CA GLU A 281 -14.59 5.43 -18.56
C GLU A 281 -14.64 6.24 -19.86
N GLN A 282 -14.00 7.41 -19.88
CA GLN A 282 -13.92 8.23 -21.10
C GLN A 282 -13.18 7.52 -22.25
N ALA A 283 -12.28 6.58 -21.96
CA ALA A 283 -11.64 5.75 -22.98
C ALA A 283 -12.62 4.68 -23.51
N PHE A 284 -13.33 4.00 -22.62
CA PHE A 284 -14.29 2.95 -22.96
C PHE A 284 -15.46 3.46 -23.82
N LEU A 285 -16.01 4.62 -23.48
CA LEU A 285 -17.10 5.24 -24.27
C LEU A 285 -16.69 5.53 -25.71
N LYS A 286 -15.41 5.87 -25.94
CA LYS A 286 -14.90 6.06 -27.31
C LYS A 286 -14.75 4.73 -28.06
N LEU A 287 -14.27 3.67 -27.39
CA LEU A 287 -14.12 2.34 -28.01
C LEU A 287 -15.48 1.78 -28.47
N GLN A 288 -16.54 1.96 -27.67
CA GLN A 288 -17.88 1.52 -28.03
C GLN A 288 -18.44 2.25 -29.26
N GLN A 289 -18.10 3.55 -29.47
CA GLN A 289 -18.52 4.33 -30.63
C GLN A 289 -17.87 3.89 -31.96
N TYR A 290 -16.68 3.24 -31.87
CA TYR A 290 -15.98 2.70 -33.06
C TYR A 290 -16.36 1.26 -33.39
N SER A 291 -17.04 0.57 -32.46
CA SER A 291 -17.46 -0.84 -32.62
C SER A 291 -18.92 -0.99 -33.01
N ALA A 292 -19.65 0.12 -33.11
CA ALA A 292 -21.06 0.24 -33.60
C ALA A 292 -21.08 0.80 -35.01
#